data_7f000cc6d89ec52119b3ecb34b51966d
#
_entry.id   7f000cc6d89ec52119b3ecb34b51966d
#
_cell.length_a   1.000
_cell.length_b   1.000
_cell.length_c   1.000
_cell.angle_alpha   90.00
_cell.angle_beta   90.00
_cell.angle_gamma   90.00
#
_symmetry.space_group_name_H-M   'P 1'
#
loop_
_entity.id
_entity.type
_entity.pdbx_description
1 polymer ?
#
loop_
_entity_poly.entity_id
_entity_poly.type
_entity_poly.pdbx_seq_one_letter_code
_entity_poly.pdbx_strand_id
1 'polypeptide(L)'
;IPIYEPGLEFLVERNVKANRLHFTTDLTSILHEVEIVFCAVGTPPDEGGKADLRYVLEVAKTLGQNINKYLVVVTKSTVPVGTAKKVKKTIQEELDKRGVDIGFDVASNPEFLKEGNAIDDFMKPDRVVIGVDTKRAEEVMTRLYKPMMLNNFRVIFMDIPSAEMTKYAANSMLATRISFMNDIANLCE
;
A
#
# COMPACT_ATOMS: atom_id res chain seq x y z
N ILE A 1 5.13 -19.58 4.93
CA ILE A 1 5.14 -18.39 4.07
C ILE A 1 4.69 -18.82 2.68
N PRO A 2 3.65 -18.21 2.08
CA PRO A 2 3.04 -18.70 0.84
C PRO A 2 3.87 -18.40 -0.43
N ILE A 3 4.84 -17.49 -0.35
CA ILE A 3 5.73 -17.13 -1.46
C ILE A 3 7.19 -17.24 -1.04
N TYR A 4 8.04 -17.62 -1.96
CA TYR A 4 9.47 -17.62 -1.74
C TYR A 4 10.06 -16.25 -2.08
N GLU A 5 10.74 -15.65 -1.10
CA GLU A 5 11.52 -14.43 -1.26
C GLU A 5 12.82 -14.61 -0.45
N PRO A 6 14.02 -14.46 -1.04
CA PRO A 6 15.27 -14.67 -0.33
C PRO A 6 15.36 -13.85 0.96
N GLY A 7 15.58 -14.52 2.10
CA GLY A 7 15.71 -13.89 3.42
C GLY A 7 14.41 -13.58 4.14
N LEU A 8 13.23 -13.71 3.50
CA LEU A 8 11.94 -13.38 4.12
C LEU A 8 11.63 -14.29 5.31
N GLU A 9 11.85 -15.60 5.18
CA GLU A 9 11.61 -16.56 6.25
C GLU A 9 12.40 -16.21 7.52
N PHE A 10 13.68 -15.94 7.36
CA PHE A 10 14.53 -15.50 8.48
C PHE A 10 14.01 -14.22 9.17
N LEU A 11 13.58 -13.23 8.38
CA LEU A 11 13.01 -11.98 8.92
C LEU A 11 11.71 -12.23 9.68
N VAL A 12 10.82 -13.06 9.16
CA VAL A 12 9.56 -13.43 9.81
C VAL A 12 9.83 -14.14 11.12
N GLU A 13 10.62 -15.21 11.12
CA GLU A 13 10.95 -15.97 12.33
C GLU A 13 11.58 -15.10 13.41
N ARG A 14 12.56 -14.27 13.03
CA ARG A 14 13.24 -13.37 13.96
C ARG A 14 12.27 -12.39 14.62
N ASN A 15 11.34 -11.82 13.85
CA ASN A 15 10.40 -10.83 14.38
C ASN A 15 9.27 -11.46 15.18
N VAL A 16 8.81 -12.66 14.82
CA VAL A 16 7.87 -13.45 15.63
C VAL A 16 8.51 -13.82 16.98
N LYS A 17 9.74 -14.36 16.99
CA LYS A 17 10.48 -14.68 18.23
C LYS A 17 10.71 -13.47 19.11
N ALA A 18 10.88 -12.30 18.52
CA ALA A 18 11.07 -11.02 19.24
C ALA A 18 9.74 -10.34 19.64
N ASN A 19 8.61 -11.00 19.44
CA ASN A 19 7.26 -10.49 19.75
C ASN A 19 6.95 -9.13 19.04
N ARG A 20 7.46 -8.93 17.82
CA ARG A 20 7.24 -7.73 17.00
C ARG A 20 6.35 -7.97 15.79
N LEU A 21 6.08 -9.23 15.47
CA LEU A 21 5.24 -9.63 14.34
C LEU A 21 4.24 -10.68 14.82
N HIS A 22 2.96 -10.39 14.61
CA HIS A 22 1.84 -11.25 14.94
C HIS A 22 0.97 -11.46 13.71
N PHE A 23 0.34 -12.61 13.62
CA PHE A 23 -0.62 -12.94 12.57
C PHE A 23 -1.99 -13.15 13.18
N THR A 24 -3.02 -12.59 12.56
CA THR A 24 -4.41 -12.79 12.94
C THR A 24 -5.29 -12.80 11.71
N THR A 25 -6.39 -13.51 11.76
CA THR A 25 -7.48 -13.45 10.78
C THR A 25 -8.60 -12.51 11.22
N ASP A 26 -8.51 -11.95 12.42
CA ASP A 26 -9.47 -11.01 12.98
C ASP A 26 -8.85 -9.61 13.03
N LEU A 27 -9.10 -8.83 11.96
CA LEU A 27 -8.68 -7.44 11.86
C LEU A 27 -9.31 -6.58 12.97
N THR A 28 -10.55 -6.88 13.35
CA THR A 28 -11.34 -6.01 14.24
C THR A 28 -10.79 -5.99 15.66
N SER A 29 -10.26 -7.13 16.11
CA SER A 29 -9.69 -7.28 17.44
C SER A 29 -8.47 -6.39 17.72
N ILE A 30 -7.73 -5.99 16.68
CA ILE A 30 -6.49 -5.24 16.80
C ILE A 30 -6.63 -3.74 16.45
N LEU A 31 -7.76 -3.29 15.90
CA LEU A 31 -7.93 -1.91 15.43
C LEU A 31 -7.77 -0.87 16.54
N HIS A 32 -8.04 -1.21 17.78
CA HIS A 32 -7.88 -0.32 18.92
C HIS A 32 -6.41 -0.07 19.30
N GLU A 33 -5.47 -0.90 18.83
CA GLU A 33 -4.04 -0.78 19.12
C GLU A 33 -3.25 -0.08 18.01
N VAL A 34 -3.70 -0.18 16.75
CA VAL A 34 -2.95 0.27 15.58
C VAL A 34 -3.22 1.74 15.23
N GLU A 35 -2.21 2.43 14.70
CA GLU A 35 -2.31 3.81 14.19
C GLU A 35 -2.35 3.86 12.66
N ILE A 36 -1.88 2.79 12.00
CA ILE A 36 -1.80 2.69 10.54
C ILE A 36 -2.27 1.31 10.12
N VAL A 37 -3.11 1.26 9.10
CA VAL A 37 -3.49 0.01 8.42
C VAL A 37 -3.05 0.07 6.97
N PHE A 38 -2.21 -0.87 6.55
CA PHE A 38 -1.86 -1.08 5.16
C PHE A 38 -2.84 -2.04 4.50
N CYS A 39 -3.57 -1.56 3.51
CA CYS A 39 -4.39 -2.38 2.64
C CYS A 39 -3.51 -2.90 1.50
N ALA A 40 -3.07 -4.16 1.61
CA ALA A 40 -2.20 -4.85 0.66
C ALA A 40 -2.88 -6.11 0.08
N VAL A 41 -4.20 -6.05 -0.09
CA VAL A 41 -4.99 -7.14 -0.66
C VAL A 41 -4.80 -7.23 -2.18
N GLY A 42 -5.02 -8.43 -2.72
CA GLY A 42 -4.94 -8.65 -4.17
C GLY A 42 -5.98 -7.82 -4.93
N THR A 43 -5.59 -7.33 -6.11
CA THR A 43 -6.46 -6.61 -7.05
C THR A 43 -6.38 -7.29 -8.42
N PRO A 44 -6.89 -8.55 -8.55
CA PRO A 44 -6.84 -9.27 -9.80
C PRO A 44 -7.61 -8.52 -10.89
N PRO A 45 -7.28 -8.72 -12.18
CA PRO A 45 -8.08 -8.16 -13.25
C PRO A 45 -9.46 -8.81 -13.28
N ASP A 46 -10.50 -8.00 -13.49
CA ASP A 46 -11.85 -8.48 -13.82
C ASP A 46 -11.92 -9.00 -15.27
N GLU A 47 -13.09 -9.48 -15.72
CA GLU A 47 -13.32 -9.96 -17.08
C GLU A 47 -13.03 -8.90 -18.16
N GLY A 48 -13.10 -7.63 -17.82
CA GLY A 48 -12.79 -6.48 -18.68
C GLY A 48 -11.33 -6.00 -18.59
N GLY A 49 -10.47 -6.70 -17.82
CA GLY A 49 -9.07 -6.32 -17.60
C GLY A 49 -8.87 -5.17 -16.62
N LYS A 50 -9.91 -4.72 -15.93
CA LYS A 50 -9.82 -3.68 -14.89
C LYS A 50 -9.51 -4.31 -13.53
N ALA A 51 -8.76 -3.59 -12.69
CA ALA A 51 -8.49 -4.05 -11.32
C ALA A 51 -9.79 -4.22 -10.53
N ASP A 52 -9.98 -5.40 -9.95
CA ASP A 52 -11.10 -5.70 -9.07
C ASP A 52 -10.86 -5.07 -7.69
N LEU A 53 -11.66 -4.08 -7.35
CA LEU A 53 -11.55 -3.34 -6.10
C LEU A 53 -12.43 -3.89 -4.96
N ARG A 54 -13.15 -4.99 -5.17
CA ARG A 54 -14.07 -5.52 -4.16
C ARG A 54 -13.38 -5.78 -2.83
N TYR A 55 -12.22 -6.40 -2.85
CA TYR A 55 -11.46 -6.69 -1.62
C TYR A 55 -10.98 -5.42 -0.91
N VAL A 56 -10.53 -4.43 -1.66
CA VAL A 56 -10.11 -3.12 -1.10
C VAL A 56 -11.29 -2.41 -0.43
N LEU A 57 -12.46 -2.40 -1.07
CA LEU A 57 -13.66 -1.77 -0.54
C LEU A 57 -14.27 -2.54 0.63
N GLU A 58 -14.14 -3.87 0.66
CA GLU A 58 -14.55 -4.69 1.80
C GLU A 58 -13.71 -4.40 3.05
N VAL A 59 -12.39 -4.27 2.89
CA VAL A 59 -11.51 -3.81 3.97
C VAL A 59 -11.92 -2.41 4.43
N ALA A 60 -12.14 -1.47 3.51
CA ALA A 60 -12.58 -0.12 3.84
C ALA A 60 -13.90 -0.11 4.64
N LYS A 61 -14.88 -0.93 4.23
CA LYS A 61 -16.13 -1.10 4.94
C LYS A 61 -15.92 -1.65 6.34
N THR A 62 -15.12 -2.71 6.49
CA THR A 62 -14.80 -3.30 7.79
C THR A 62 -14.13 -2.29 8.71
N LEU A 63 -13.20 -1.47 8.19
CA LEU A 63 -12.58 -0.40 8.94
C LEU A 63 -13.62 0.63 9.42
N GLY A 64 -14.45 1.16 8.51
CA GLY A 64 -15.50 2.14 8.86
C GLY A 64 -16.47 1.62 9.93
N GLN A 65 -16.77 0.32 9.91
CA GLN A 65 -17.65 -0.33 10.90
C GLN A 65 -17.01 -0.47 12.28
N ASN A 66 -15.69 -0.49 12.39
CA ASN A 66 -15.01 -0.92 13.62
C ASN A 66 -14.01 0.08 14.20
N ILE A 67 -13.51 1.06 13.46
CA ILE A 67 -12.58 2.05 14.01
C ILE A 67 -13.25 2.86 15.14
N ASN A 68 -12.46 3.15 16.18
CA ASN A 68 -12.91 3.90 17.36
C ASN A 68 -11.95 5.04 17.75
N LYS A 69 -10.88 5.22 17.00
CA LYS A 69 -9.90 6.29 17.15
C LYS A 69 -9.34 6.69 15.79
N TYR A 70 -8.58 7.78 15.76
CA TYR A 70 -7.91 8.21 14.54
C TYR A 70 -7.01 7.11 13.96
N LEU A 71 -7.11 6.93 12.64
CA LEU A 71 -6.38 5.92 11.88
C LEU A 71 -5.94 6.47 10.53
N VAL A 72 -4.74 6.11 10.08
CA VAL A 72 -4.31 6.31 8.69
C VAL A 72 -4.47 4.99 7.93
N VAL A 73 -5.30 5.02 6.88
CA VAL A 73 -5.53 3.86 6.01
C VAL A 73 -4.70 4.03 4.74
N VAL A 74 -3.74 3.14 4.54
CA VAL A 74 -2.77 3.23 3.44
C VAL A 74 -3.07 2.20 2.37
N THR A 75 -3.37 2.62 1.16
CA THR A 75 -3.48 1.74 -0.01
C THR A 75 -2.08 1.41 -0.50
N LYS A 76 -1.68 0.14 -0.42
CA LYS A 76 -0.40 -0.35 -0.92
C LYS A 76 -0.54 -1.14 -2.22
N SER A 77 -1.69 -1.76 -2.43
CA SER A 77 -2.02 -2.48 -3.67
C SER A 77 -1.95 -1.57 -4.89
N THR A 78 -1.62 -2.14 -6.05
CA THR A 78 -1.69 -1.44 -7.34
C THR A 78 -3.16 -1.23 -7.71
N VAL A 79 -3.62 0.01 -7.66
CA VAL A 79 -5.03 0.37 -7.85
C VAL A 79 -5.17 1.53 -8.84
N PRO A 80 -6.29 1.61 -9.59
CA PRO A 80 -6.59 2.74 -10.46
C PRO A 80 -6.63 4.07 -9.72
N VAL A 81 -6.27 5.15 -10.41
CA VAL A 81 -6.40 6.51 -9.89
C VAL A 81 -7.84 6.79 -9.44
N GLY A 82 -7.97 7.37 -8.25
CA GLY A 82 -9.25 7.64 -7.60
C GLY A 82 -9.73 6.52 -6.66
N THR A 83 -8.98 5.45 -6.48
CA THR A 83 -9.34 4.38 -5.54
C THR A 83 -9.33 4.85 -4.10
N ALA A 84 -8.35 5.63 -3.69
CA ALA A 84 -8.30 6.20 -2.34
C ALA A 84 -9.53 7.06 -2.02
N LYS A 85 -10.05 7.79 -3.00
CA LYS A 85 -11.31 8.55 -2.85
C LYS A 85 -12.51 7.62 -2.58
N LYS A 86 -12.57 6.46 -3.25
CA LYS A 86 -13.61 5.44 -3.00
C LYS A 86 -13.46 4.84 -1.61
N VAL A 87 -12.22 4.50 -1.21
CA VAL A 87 -11.90 4.00 0.14
C VAL A 87 -12.36 5.00 1.20
N LYS A 88 -11.98 6.28 1.06
CA LYS A 88 -12.39 7.35 1.97
C LYS A 88 -13.90 7.47 2.09
N LYS A 89 -14.59 7.46 0.94
CA LYS A 89 -16.05 7.53 0.89
C LYS A 89 -16.69 6.33 1.61
N THR A 90 -16.21 5.11 1.35
CA THR A 90 -16.75 3.89 1.97
C THR A 90 -16.60 3.90 3.49
N ILE A 91 -15.42 4.31 3.99
CA ILE A 91 -15.20 4.43 5.43
C ILE A 91 -16.15 5.46 6.03
N GLN A 92 -16.27 6.66 5.41
CA GLN A 92 -17.15 7.73 5.90
C GLN A 92 -18.59 7.29 5.96
N GLU A 93 -19.11 6.63 4.91
CA GLU A 93 -20.48 6.11 4.88
C GLU A 93 -20.79 5.15 6.04
N GLU A 94 -19.81 4.32 6.45
CA GLU A 94 -20.00 3.42 7.58
C GLU A 94 -19.93 4.17 8.92
N LEU A 95 -19.08 5.19 9.05
CA LEU A 95 -19.05 6.05 10.23
C LEU A 95 -20.35 6.84 10.38
N ASP A 96 -20.89 7.38 9.29
CA ASP A 96 -22.16 8.10 9.27
C ASP A 96 -23.33 7.19 9.71
N LYS A 97 -23.36 5.94 9.24
CA LYS A 97 -24.35 4.93 9.68
C LYS A 97 -24.28 4.64 11.18
N ARG A 98 -23.07 4.69 11.75
CA ARG A 98 -22.85 4.50 13.19
C ARG A 98 -23.17 5.75 14.01
N GLY A 99 -23.33 6.91 13.37
CA GLY A 99 -23.56 8.18 14.04
C GLY A 99 -22.36 8.65 14.87
N VAL A 100 -21.12 8.32 14.43
CA VAL A 100 -19.89 8.68 15.15
C VAL A 100 -19.02 9.61 14.30
N ASP A 101 -18.36 10.55 14.96
CA ASP A 101 -17.39 11.46 14.35
C ASP A 101 -15.96 11.03 14.75
N ILE A 102 -15.40 10.12 13.98
CA ILE A 102 -14.05 9.61 14.17
C ILE A 102 -13.20 10.04 12.98
N GLY A 103 -12.18 10.86 13.25
CA GLY A 103 -11.24 11.31 12.23
C GLY A 103 -10.41 10.14 11.69
N PHE A 104 -10.19 10.14 10.38
CA PHE A 104 -9.28 9.25 9.70
C PHE A 104 -8.70 9.92 8.46
N ASP A 105 -7.56 9.42 8.00
CA ASP A 105 -6.99 9.82 6.73
C ASP A 105 -6.75 8.61 5.84
N VAL A 106 -6.77 8.83 4.53
CA VAL A 106 -6.37 7.84 3.53
C VAL A 106 -5.07 8.30 2.90
N ALA A 107 -4.16 7.38 2.69
CA ALA A 107 -2.91 7.61 1.98
C ALA A 107 -2.72 6.57 0.87
N SER A 108 -1.95 6.92 -0.15
CA SER A 108 -1.47 6.00 -1.18
C SER A 108 0.04 5.82 -1.03
N ASN A 109 0.50 4.58 -0.91
CA ASN A 109 1.91 4.26 -0.82
C ASN A 109 2.23 3.10 -1.75
N PRO A 110 2.32 3.36 -3.07
CA PRO A 110 2.64 2.33 -4.04
C PRO A 110 4.02 1.72 -3.79
N GLU A 111 4.17 0.44 -4.11
CA GLU A 111 5.43 -0.28 -4.03
C GLU A 111 6.12 -0.36 -5.41
N PHE A 112 7.44 -0.47 -5.41
CA PHE A 112 8.28 -0.62 -6.60
C PHE A 112 9.25 -1.80 -6.44
N LEU A 113 8.75 -2.88 -5.83
CA LEU A 113 9.54 -4.06 -5.50
C LEU A 113 9.67 -4.97 -6.73
N LYS A 114 10.82 -5.64 -6.84
CA LYS A 114 11.05 -6.71 -7.82
C LYS A 114 10.93 -8.06 -7.11
N GLU A 115 10.16 -8.97 -7.67
CA GLU A 115 10.10 -10.35 -7.19
C GLU A 115 11.50 -10.97 -7.19
N GLY A 116 11.85 -11.67 -6.11
CA GLY A 116 13.18 -12.24 -5.91
C GLY A 116 14.22 -11.28 -5.35
N ASN A 117 13.91 -9.97 -5.21
CA ASN A 117 14.77 -8.96 -4.60
C ASN A 117 13.99 -7.97 -3.73
N ALA A 118 12.77 -8.33 -3.34
CA ALA A 118 11.82 -7.43 -2.68
C ALA A 118 12.31 -6.93 -1.32
N ILE A 119 13.06 -7.74 -0.57
CA ILE A 119 13.61 -7.34 0.73
C ILE A 119 14.64 -6.22 0.57
N ASP A 120 15.59 -6.36 -0.33
CA ASP A 120 16.60 -5.33 -0.56
C ASP A 120 15.97 -4.05 -1.12
N ASP A 121 15.04 -4.18 -2.08
CA ASP A 121 14.30 -3.05 -2.64
C ASP A 121 13.46 -2.31 -1.58
N PHE A 122 12.91 -3.04 -0.59
CA PHE A 122 12.17 -2.44 0.51
C PHE A 122 13.07 -1.79 1.57
N MET A 123 14.16 -2.47 1.92
CA MET A 123 15.07 -2.01 2.98
C MET A 123 16.03 -0.91 2.52
N LYS A 124 16.28 -0.82 1.20
CA LYS A 124 17.15 0.17 0.56
C LYS A 124 16.50 0.76 -0.69
N PRO A 125 15.30 1.37 -0.55
CA PRO A 125 14.58 1.88 -1.71
C PRO A 125 15.29 3.11 -2.30
N ASP A 126 15.28 3.25 -3.62
CA ASP A 126 15.71 4.50 -4.29
C ASP A 126 14.84 5.68 -3.84
N ARG A 127 13.58 5.43 -3.61
CA ARG A 127 12.57 6.39 -3.14
C ARG A 127 11.37 5.69 -2.54
N VAL A 128 10.72 6.36 -1.61
CA VAL A 128 9.38 6.01 -1.11
C VAL A 128 8.41 7.08 -1.57
N VAL A 129 7.37 6.70 -2.31
CA VAL A 129 6.32 7.61 -2.78
C VAL A 129 5.12 7.51 -1.86
N ILE A 130 4.63 8.65 -1.38
CA ILE A 130 3.48 8.71 -0.47
C ILE A 130 2.54 9.81 -0.93
N GLY A 131 1.32 9.45 -1.29
CA GLY A 131 0.22 10.37 -1.54
C GLY A 131 -0.56 10.62 -0.27
N VAL A 132 -0.72 11.88 0.13
CA VAL A 132 -1.50 12.30 1.30
C VAL A 132 -2.23 13.61 1.02
N ASP A 133 -3.36 13.82 1.71
CA ASP A 133 -4.15 15.06 1.62
C ASP A 133 -4.01 15.95 2.85
N THR A 134 -3.49 15.44 3.97
CA THR A 134 -3.41 16.15 5.24
C THR A 134 -2.01 16.15 5.82
N LYS A 135 -1.68 17.24 6.53
CA LYS A 135 -0.40 17.34 7.25
C LYS A 135 -0.27 16.27 8.33
N ARG A 136 -1.37 15.91 8.96
CA ARG A 136 -1.41 14.87 10.00
C ARG A 136 -1.01 13.50 9.43
N ALA A 137 -1.57 13.12 8.29
CA ALA A 137 -1.18 11.87 7.62
C ALA A 137 0.29 11.88 7.19
N GLU A 138 0.78 13.03 6.66
CA GLU A 138 2.20 13.20 6.30
C GLU A 138 3.12 12.98 7.51
N GLU A 139 2.78 13.54 8.68
CA GLU A 139 3.56 13.38 9.90
C GLU A 139 3.59 11.93 10.40
N VAL A 140 2.43 11.24 10.36
CA VAL A 140 2.34 9.83 10.74
C VAL A 140 3.18 8.96 9.80
N MET A 141 3.07 9.15 8.48
CA MET A 141 3.85 8.42 7.50
C MET A 141 5.34 8.74 7.56
N THR A 142 5.71 10.00 7.84
CA THR A 142 7.10 10.39 8.07
C THR A 142 7.69 9.64 9.27
N ARG A 143 6.96 9.59 10.38
CA ARG A 143 7.38 8.84 11.58
C ARG A 143 7.57 7.36 11.28
N LEU A 144 6.69 6.75 10.51
CA LEU A 144 6.79 5.35 10.11
C LEU A 144 8.07 5.06 9.30
N TYR A 145 8.37 5.89 8.30
CA TYR A 145 9.52 5.68 7.43
C TYR A 145 10.84 6.27 7.96
N LYS A 146 10.79 7.06 9.03
CA LYS A 146 11.98 7.69 9.63
C LYS A 146 13.16 6.75 9.87
N PRO A 147 12.99 5.52 10.39
CA PRO A 147 14.11 4.61 10.57
C PRO A 147 14.83 4.22 9.29
N MET A 148 14.14 4.25 8.14
CA MET A 148 14.68 3.91 6.83
C MET A 148 15.40 5.11 6.18
N MET A 149 15.06 6.35 6.59
CA MET A 149 15.64 7.58 6.04
C MET A 149 17.11 7.82 6.45
N LEU A 150 17.62 7.11 7.46
CA LEU A 150 18.98 7.28 7.97
C LEU A 150 20.07 6.98 6.94
N ASN A 151 19.74 6.35 5.81
CA ASN A 151 20.64 5.98 4.73
C ASN A 151 20.44 6.80 3.44
N ASN A 152 20.03 8.06 3.56
CA ASN A 152 19.75 8.98 2.42
C ASN A 152 18.54 8.57 1.54
N PHE A 153 17.58 7.82 2.04
CA PHE A 153 16.36 7.53 1.30
C PHE A 153 15.49 8.77 1.18
N ARG A 154 14.95 8.97 -0.02
CA ARG A 154 14.02 10.06 -0.28
C ARG A 154 12.59 9.58 -0.09
N VAL A 155 11.88 10.15 0.87
CA VAL A 155 10.42 10.09 0.90
C VAL A 155 9.90 11.28 0.10
N ILE A 156 9.10 10.99 -0.90
CA ILE A 156 8.50 11.98 -1.80
C ILE A 156 7.02 12.02 -1.48
N PHE A 157 6.58 13.13 -0.89
CA PHE A 157 5.17 13.40 -0.66
C PHE A 157 4.56 14.11 -1.87
N MET A 158 3.34 13.72 -2.22
CA MET A 158 2.55 14.29 -3.29
C MET A 158 1.06 14.13 -2.99
N ASP A 159 0.19 14.65 -3.84
CA ASP A 159 -1.25 14.36 -3.76
C ASP A 159 -1.53 12.88 -4.06
N ILE A 160 -2.65 12.38 -3.54
CA ILE A 160 -2.99 10.96 -3.64
C ILE A 160 -3.15 10.50 -5.11
N PRO A 161 -3.86 11.22 -5.99
CA PRO A 161 -3.97 10.83 -7.40
C PRO A 161 -2.63 10.73 -8.12
N SER A 162 -1.69 11.62 -7.83
CA SER A 162 -0.33 11.58 -8.39
C SER A 162 0.44 10.35 -7.91
N ALA A 163 0.32 9.98 -6.65
CA ALA A 163 0.95 8.77 -6.12
C ALA A 163 0.37 7.49 -6.75
N GLU A 164 -0.96 7.39 -6.89
CA GLU A 164 -1.61 6.29 -7.59
C GLU A 164 -1.16 6.20 -9.05
N MET A 165 -1.09 7.33 -9.78
CA MET A 165 -0.65 7.40 -11.17
C MET A 165 0.82 7.00 -11.33
N THR A 166 1.69 7.36 -10.39
CA THR A 166 3.14 7.08 -10.46
C THR A 166 3.41 5.59 -10.64
N LYS A 167 2.67 4.72 -9.96
CA LYS A 167 2.80 3.26 -10.10
C LYS A 167 2.41 2.79 -11.50
N TYR A 168 1.30 3.28 -12.02
CA TYR A 168 0.84 2.94 -13.38
C TYR A 168 1.83 3.42 -14.44
N ALA A 169 2.29 4.66 -14.33
CA ALA A 169 3.26 5.23 -15.26
C ALA A 169 4.58 4.45 -15.27
N ALA A 170 5.09 4.08 -14.09
CA ALA A 170 6.31 3.28 -13.97
C ALA A 170 6.16 1.88 -14.61
N ASN A 171 5.07 1.18 -14.32
CA ASN A 171 4.82 -0.15 -14.87
C ASN A 171 4.58 -0.10 -16.39
N SER A 172 3.82 0.87 -16.88
CA SER A 172 3.57 1.04 -18.31
C SER A 172 4.86 1.35 -19.09
N MET A 173 5.70 2.23 -18.55
CA MET A 173 7.00 2.53 -19.16
C MET A 173 7.89 1.29 -19.20
N LEU A 174 7.94 0.50 -18.11
CA LEU A 174 8.71 -0.74 -18.08
C LEU A 174 8.21 -1.74 -19.13
N ALA A 175 6.90 -1.96 -19.20
CA ALA A 175 6.29 -2.87 -20.19
C ALA A 175 6.59 -2.40 -21.62
N THR A 176 6.45 -1.10 -21.92
CA THR A 176 6.75 -0.53 -23.22
C THR A 176 8.22 -0.76 -23.62
N ARG A 177 9.15 -0.53 -22.69
CA ARG A 177 10.59 -0.75 -22.96
C ARG A 177 10.91 -2.21 -23.24
N ILE A 178 10.32 -3.15 -22.47
CA ILE A 178 10.52 -4.58 -22.68
C ILE A 178 9.97 -5.00 -24.04
N SER A 179 8.73 -4.60 -24.38
CA SER A 179 8.14 -4.92 -25.67
C SER A 179 8.95 -4.36 -26.83
N PHE A 180 9.37 -3.10 -26.74
CA PHE A 180 10.21 -2.46 -27.75
C PHE A 180 11.53 -3.22 -27.96
N MET A 181 12.22 -3.61 -26.89
CA MET A 181 13.48 -4.35 -27.00
C MET A 181 13.29 -5.74 -27.59
N ASN A 182 12.18 -6.42 -27.28
CA ASN A 182 11.85 -7.71 -27.90
C ASN A 182 11.58 -7.56 -29.41
N ASP A 183 10.86 -6.52 -29.83
CA ASP A 183 10.61 -6.25 -31.25
C ASP A 183 11.92 -5.99 -31.99
N ILE A 184 12.84 -5.22 -31.41
CA ILE A 184 14.17 -4.99 -32.02
C ILE A 184 14.99 -6.28 -32.07
N ALA A 185 14.96 -7.13 -31.04
CA ALA A 185 15.65 -8.42 -31.06
C ALA A 185 15.15 -9.30 -32.21
N ASN A 186 13.82 -9.44 -32.35
CA ASN A 186 13.21 -10.21 -33.44
C ASN A 186 13.56 -9.66 -34.83
N LEU A 187 13.77 -8.35 -34.96
CA LEU A 187 14.20 -7.72 -36.21
C LEU A 187 15.67 -8.03 -36.55
N CYS A 188 16.50 -8.29 -35.53
CA CYS A 188 17.93 -8.58 -35.71
C CYS A 188 18.24 -10.07 -35.98
N GLU A 189 17.28 -10.96 -35.72
CA GLU A 189 17.35 -12.38 -36.04
C GLU A 189 16.94 -12.65 -37.50
#